data_a67b17df83d59eb9418549dff6243f97
#
_entry.id   a67b17df83d59eb9418549dff6243f97
#
_cell.length_a   1.000
_cell.length_b   1.000
_cell.length_c   1.000
_cell.angle_alpha   90.00
_cell.angle_beta   90.00
_cell.angle_gamma   90.00
#
_symmetry.space_group_name_H-M   'P 1'
#
loop_
_entity.id
_entity.type
_entity.pdbx_description
1 polymer ?
#
loop_
_entity_poly.entity_id
_entity_poly.type
_entity_poly.pdbx_seq_one_letter_code
_entity_poly.pdbx_strand_id
1 'polypeptide(L)'
;MSWKQDHPSTLFGNSVQKAERLLKHAKSHPEEIAIEHAFNQIEHAENAFMNAKQYGEHLDTVQQNKAYLEQIKQQLHEMQGNNQ
;
A
#
# COMPACT_ATOMS: atom_id res chain seq x y z
N MET A 1 16.22 -0.56 20.69
CA MET A 1 16.02 -0.63 20.05
C MET A 1 15.39 -1.32 19.06
N SER A 2 14.72 -0.98 18.47
CA SER A 2 13.91 -1.59 17.58
C SER A 2 14.47 -1.76 16.28
N TRP A 3 15.69 -1.48 16.18
CA TRP A 3 16.32 -1.60 14.98
C TRP A 3 16.15 -2.92 14.36
N LYS A 4 15.94 -3.90 15.06
CA LYS A 4 15.85 -5.16 14.44
C LYS A 4 14.51 -5.44 13.91
N GLN A 5 13.57 -4.56 14.08
CA GLN A 5 12.31 -4.82 13.59
C GLN A 5 12.09 -4.40 12.20
N ASP A 6 13.01 -3.82 11.54
CA ASP A 6 12.81 -3.30 10.20
C ASP A 6 13.02 -4.35 9.15
N HIS A 7 12.34 -5.48 9.32
CA HIS A 7 12.34 -6.53 8.32
C HIS A 7 11.60 -6.06 7.09
N PRO A 8 12.09 -6.35 5.90
CA PRO A 8 11.40 -5.88 4.70
C PRO A 8 9.95 -6.32 4.60
N SER A 9 9.62 -7.53 5.06
CA SER A 9 8.24 -7.97 5.03
C SER A 9 7.36 -7.15 5.97
N THR A 10 7.90 -6.79 7.13
CA THR A 10 7.17 -5.96 8.07
C THR A 10 6.96 -4.56 7.52
N LEU A 11 8.00 -3.99 6.91
CA LEU A 11 7.88 -2.67 6.32
C LEU A 11 6.85 -2.66 5.20
N PHE A 12 6.84 -3.72 4.38
CA PHE A 12 5.84 -3.81 3.33
C PHE A 12 4.44 -3.88 3.91
N GLY A 13 4.23 -4.73 4.93
CA GLY A 13 2.92 -4.84 5.55
C GLY A 13 2.44 -3.52 6.13
N ASN A 14 3.35 -2.79 6.77
CA ASN A 14 2.99 -1.49 7.33
C ASN A 14 2.64 -0.49 6.23
N SER A 15 3.35 -0.56 5.10
CA SER A 15 3.05 0.32 3.98
C SER A 15 1.68 0.03 3.39
N VAL A 16 1.31 -1.25 3.32
CA VAL A 16 0.00 -1.63 2.81
C VAL A 16 -1.11 -1.13 3.75
N GLN A 17 -0.90 -1.25 5.06
CA GLN A 17 -1.88 -0.76 6.01
C GLN A 17 -2.07 0.75 5.89
N LYS A 18 -0.97 1.47 5.67
CA LYS A 18 -1.08 2.91 5.50
C LYS A 18 -1.83 3.25 4.21
N ALA A 19 -1.59 2.47 3.14
CA ALA A 19 -2.33 2.67 1.91
C ALA A 19 -3.82 2.46 2.12
N GLU A 20 -4.19 1.45 2.92
CA GLU A 20 -5.59 1.21 3.21
C GLU A 20 -6.21 2.40 3.94
N ARG A 21 -5.49 2.95 4.92
CA ARG A 21 -6.01 4.09 5.66
C ARG A 21 -6.21 5.29 4.75
N LEU A 22 -5.27 5.51 3.83
CA LEU A 22 -5.39 6.63 2.90
C LEU A 22 -6.52 6.40 1.90
N LEU A 23 -6.75 5.15 1.50
CA LEU A 23 -7.89 4.86 0.65
C LEU A 23 -9.20 5.18 1.37
N LYS A 24 -9.32 4.78 2.63
CA LYS A 24 -10.52 5.08 3.40
C LYS A 24 -10.72 6.58 3.55
N HIS A 25 -9.63 7.30 3.78
CA HIS A 25 -9.71 8.74 3.89
C HIS A 25 -10.20 9.36 2.57
N ALA A 26 -9.67 8.87 1.45
CA ALA A 26 -10.06 9.39 0.14
C ALA A 26 -11.53 9.08 -0.15
N LYS A 27 -12.03 7.95 0.34
CA LYS A 27 -13.45 7.64 0.14
C LYS A 27 -14.34 8.59 0.92
N SER A 28 -13.90 8.99 2.12
CA SER A 28 -14.67 9.92 2.94
C SER A 28 -14.53 11.34 2.44
N HIS A 29 -13.39 11.70 1.92
CA HIS A 29 -13.11 13.04 1.44
C HIS A 29 -12.48 12.94 0.07
N PRO A 30 -13.27 12.73 -0.98
CA PRO A 30 -12.75 12.46 -2.31
C PRO A 30 -12.18 13.68 -3.01
N GLU A 31 -11.21 14.30 -2.38
CA GLU A 31 -10.50 15.42 -2.94
C GLU A 31 -9.31 14.94 -3.72
N GLU A 32 -8.93 15.71 -4.70
CA GLU A 32 -7.82 15.34 -5.57
C GLU A 32 -6.55 15.09 -4.78
N ILE A 33 -6.28 15.92 -3.77
CA ILE A 33 -5.07 15.75 -2.99
C ILE A 33 -5.09 14.46 -2.16
N ALA A 34 -6.26 14.07 -1.67
CA ALA A 34 -6.37 12.84 -0.90
C ALA A 34 -6.13 11.63 -1.80
N ILE A 35 -6.66 11.67 -3.00
CA ILE A 35 -6.47 10.60 -3.97
C ILE A 35 -4.99 10.51 -4.36
N GLU A 36 -4.37 11.66 -4.57
CA GLU A 36 -2.96 11.69 -4.94
C GLU A 36 -2.08 11.13 -3.83
N HIS A 37 -2.38 11.47 -2.58
CA HIS A 37 -1.62 10.94 -1.45
C HIS A 37 -1.74 9.42 -1.38
N ALA A 38 -2.93 8.90 -1.66
CA ALA A 38 -3.14 7.45 -1.64
C ALA A 38 -2.33 6.78 -2.75
N PHE A 39 -2.31 7.36 -3.95
CA PHE A 39 -1.50 6.81 -5.03
C PHE A 39 -0.02 6.84 -4.70
N ASN A 40 0.45 7.92 -4.08
CA ASN A 40 1.86 8.01 -3.68
C ASN A 40 2.20 6.93 -2.68
N GLN A 41 1.29 6.64 -1.75
CA GLN A 41 1.54 5.59 -0.77
C GLN A 41 1.54 4.21 -1.42
N ILE A 42 0.68 4.00 -2.42
CA ILE A 42 0.68 2.73 -3.13
C ILE A 42 2.01 2.51 -3.83
N GLU A 43 2.56 3.55 -4.46
CA GLU A 43 3.85 3.46 -5.10
C GLU A 43 4.93 3.12 -4.09
N HIS A 44 4.87 3.75 -2.92
CA HIS A 44 5.82 3.46 -1.85
C HIS A 44 5.71 2.00 -1.41
N ALA A 45 4.49 1.50 -1.28
CA ALA A 45 4.28 0.11 -0.88
C ALA A 45 4.76 -0.85 -1.96
N GLU A 46 4.61 -0.50 -3.23
CA GLU A 46 5.11 -1.35 -4.31
C GLU A 46 6.63 -1.46 -4.26
N ASN A 47 7.30 -0.37 -3.93
CA ASN A 47 8.75 -0.42 -3.75
C ASN A 47 9.13 -1.30 -2.57
N ALA A 48 8.38 -1.21 -1.48
CA ALA A 48 8.63 -2.05 -0.32
C ALA A 48 8.37 -3.52 -0.65
N PHE A 49 7.40 -3.80 -1.52
CA PHE A 49 7.15 -5.15 -1.97
C PHE A 49 8.37 -5.73 -2.69
N MET A 50 8.98 -4.95 -3.57
CA MET A 50 10.15 -5.41 -4.30
C MET A 50 11.28 -5.77 -3.34
N ASN A 51 11.49 -4.94 -2.33
CA ASN A 51 12.51 -5.23 -1.34
C ASN A 51 12.20 -6.48 -0.55
N ALA A 52 10.94 -6.66 -0.16
CA ALA A 52 10.56 -7.84 0.62
C ALA A 52 10.69 -9.10 -0.22
N LYS A 53 10.37 -9.01 -1.51
CA LYS A 53 10.48 -10.15 -2.40
C LYS A 53 11.94 -10.56 -2.57
N GLN A 54 12.82 -9.57 -2.73
CA GLN A 54 14.23 -9.87 -2.90
C GLN A 54 14.84 -10.46 -1.64
N TYR A 55 14.35 -10.02 -0.48
CA TYR A 55 14.87 -10.54 0.77
C TYR A 55 14.54 -12.01 0.95
N GLY A 56 13.39 -12.43 0.45
CA GLY A 56 13.08 -13.85 0.35
C GLY A 56 12.53 -14.51 1.58
N GLU A 57 12.13 -13.76 2.60
CA GLU A 57 11.54 -14.34 3.80
C GLU A 57 10.07 -13.95 3.92
N HIS A 58 9.30 -14.84 4.54
CA HIS A 58 7.88 -14.58 4.78
C HIS A 58 7.13 -14.32 3.47
N LEU A 59 7.47 -15.08 2.44
CA LEU A 59 6.92 -14.83 1.12
C LEU A 59 5.41 -15.03 1.06
N ASP A 60 4.87 -15.95 1.88
CA ASP A 60 3.42 -16.14 1.90
C ASP A 60 2.72 -14.87 2.37
N THR A 61 3.22 -14.27 3.45
CA THR A 61 2.66 -13.03 3.95
C THR A 61 2.85 -11.90 2.96
N VAL A 62 4.01 -11.85 2.32
CA VAL A 62 4.31 -10.82 1.33
C VAL A 62 3.32 -10.93 0.17
N GLN A 63 3.04 -12.15 -0.31
CA GLN A 63 2.10 -12.31 -1.40
C GLN A 63 0.68 -11.94 -1.00
N GLN A 64 0.27 -12.27 0.22
CA GLN A 64 -1.05 -11.89 0.68
C GLN A 64 -1.19 -10.37 0.73
N ASN A 65 -0.17 -9.70 1.23
CA ASN A 65 -0.20 -8.25 1.30
C ASN A 65 -0.17 -7.63 -0.09
N LYS A 66 0.54 -8.27 -1.03
CA LYS A 66 0.57 -7.77 -2.39
C LYS A 66 -0.81 -7.85 -3.03
N ALA A 67 -1.52 -8.96 -2.82
CA ALA A 67 -2.87 -9.10 -3.36
C ALA A 67 -3.79 -8.04 -2.78
N TYR A 68 -3.65 -7.77 -1.49
CA TYR A 68 -4.47 -6.76 -0.85
C TYR A 68 -4.15 -5.37 -1.40
N LEU A 69 -2.86 -5.10 -1.61
CA LEU A 69 -2.45 -3.83 -2.18
C LEU A 69 -3.04 -3.63 -3.58
N GLU A 70 -3.11 -4.70 -4.37
CA GLU A 70 -3.71 -4.60 -5.70
C GLU A 70 -5.19 -4.24 -5.62
N GLN A 71 -5.89 -4.78 -4.61
CA GLN A 71 -7.29 -4.42 -4.43
C GLN A 71 -7.44 -2.95 -4.07
N ILE A 72 -6.56 -2.46 -3.18
CA ILE A 72 -6.59 -1.05 -2.81
C ILE A 72 -6.34 -0.18 -4.05
N LYS A 73 -5.37 -0.56 -4.84
CA LYS A 73 -5.02 0.20 -6.04
C LYS A 73 -6.18 0.24 -7.01
N GLN A 74 -6.85 -0.89 -7.19
CA GLN A 74 -7.98 -0.94 -8.11
C GLN A 74 -9.13 -0.06 -7.63
N GLN A 75 -9.43 -0.09 -6.33
CA GLN A 75 -10.50 0.75 -5.80
C GLN A 75 -10.18 2.23 -6.00
N LEU A 76 -8.90 2.59 -5.82
CA LEU A 76 -8.50 3.97 -5.99
C LEU A 76 -8.62 4.41 -7.45
N HIS A 77 -8.25 3.53 -8.38
CA HIS A 77 -8.43 3.81 -9.79
C HIS A 77 -9.89 4.00 -10.15
N GLU A 78 -10.78 3.19 -9.56
CA GLU A 78 -12.20 3.32 -9.82
C GLU A 78 -12.73 4.64 -9.32
N MET A 79 -12.25 5.09 -8.15
CA MET A 79 -12.65 6.38 -7.64
C MET A 79 -12.22 7.50 -8.59
N GLN A 80 -11.00 7.40 -9.10
CA GLN A 80 -10.50 8.41 -10.00
C GLN A 80 -11.30 8.43 -11.30
N GLY A 81 -11.65 7.27 -11.83
CA GLY A 81 -12.46 7.20 -13.02
C GLY A 81 -13.85 7.77 -12.82
N ASN A 82 -14.40 7.58 -11.63
CA ASN A 82 -15.75 8.05 -11.37
C ASN A 82 -15.81 9.57 -11.18
N ASN A 83 -14.67 10.20 -11.05
CA ASN A 83 -14.68 11.64 -10.90
C ASN A 83 -14.66 12.37 -12.22
N GLN A 84 -14.80 11.65 -13.29
CA GLN A 84 -14.77 12.27 -14.63
C GLN A 84 -16.10 12.94 -14.98
#